data_69371864862b5f237831235fd6c8e11a
#
_entry.id   69371864862b5f237831235fd6c8e11a
#
_cell.length_a   1.000
_cell.length_b   1.000
_cell.length_c   1.000
_cell.angle_alpha   90.00
_cell.angle_beta   90.00
_cell.angle_gamma   90.00
#
_symmetry.space_group_name_H-M   'P 1'
#
loop_
_entity.id
_entity.type
_entity.pdbx_description
1 polymer ?
#
loop_
_entity_poly.entity_id
_entity_poly.type
_entity_poly.pdbx_seq_one_letter_code
_entity_poly.pdbx_strand_id
1 'polypeptide(L)'
;MQTITDFLSADHRSCDELLVAVEHALADGKWEFAQAAFARFHDGMLHHFSAEESLLFPLFEQSTGIHRGPTQVMRAEHAQMRQLLDAAAAALTARDADDYAGNAETLLIMMQQHNVKEENVLYPMCDQHLAAQMPMLLPDLQQELAADREVAP
;
A
#
# COMPACT_ATOMS: atom_id res chain seq x y z
N MET A 1 4.58 11.03 -20.17
CA MET A 1 4.95 11.50 -18.84
C MET A 1 4.23 10.65 -17.79
N GLN A 2 4.96 10.18 -16.81
CA GLN A 2 4.37 9.34 -15.77
C GLN A 2 3.46 10.18 -14.87
N THR A 3 2.26 9.66 -14.60
CA THR A 3 1.29 10.30 -13.70
C THR A 3 1.35 9.67 -12.33
N ILE A 4 0.73 10.33 -11.34
CA ILE A 4 0.55 9.73 -10.01
C ILE A 4 -0.24 8.44 -10.13
N THR A 5 -1.30 8.45 -10.94
CA THR A 5 -2.12 7.25 -11.20
C THR A 5 -1.24 6.11 -11.70
N ASP A 6 -0.42 6.32 -12.72
CA ASP A 6 0.45 5.28 -13.28
C ASP A 6 1.45 4.77 -12.24
N PHE A 7 2.10 5.69 -11.53
CA PHE A 7 3.17 5.35 -10.60
C PHE A 7 2.66 4.57 -9.39
N LEU A 8 1.63 5.09 -8.72
CA LEU A 8 1.11 4.45 -7.50
C LEU A 8 0.29 3.21 -7.81
N SER A 9 -0.41 3.15 -8.95
CA SER A 9 -1.11 1.92 -9.37
C SER A 9 -0.12 0.79 -9.66
N ALA A 10 1.04 1.10 -10.21
CA ALA A 10 2.10 0.11 -10.41
C ALA A 10 2.60 -0.45 -9.06
N ASP A 11 2.69 0.40 -8.04
CA ASP A 11 3.09 -0.06 -6.71
C ASP A 11 2.01 -0.94 -6.06
N HIS A 12 0.73 -0.63 -6.28
CA HIS A 12 -0.37 -1.52 -5.86
C HIS A 12 -0.17 -2.93 -6.42
N ARG A 13 0.15 -3.03 -7.71
CA ARG A 13 0.37 -4.33 -8.36
C ARG A 13 1.59 -5.04 -7.81
N SER A 14 2.65 -4.32 -7.50
CA SER A 14 3.85 -4.91 -6.87
C SER A 14 3.52 -5.51 -5.50
N CYS A 15 2.71 -4.82 -4.70
CA CYS A 15 2.26 -5.34 -3.42
C CYS A 15 1.37 -6.58 -3.59
N ASP A 16 0.48 -6.58 -4.58
CA ASP A 16 -0.36 -7.74 -4.89
C ASP A 16 0.49 -8.97 -5.22
N GLU A 17 1.55 -8.80 -6.00
CA GLU A 17 2.46 -9.88 -6.37
C GLU A 17 3.17 -10.47 -5.15
N LEU A 18 3.57 -9.62 -4.19
CA LEU A 18 4.19 -10.08 -2.96
C LEU A 18 3.21 -10.90 -2.11
N LEU A 19 1.95 -10.49 -2.06
CA LEU A 19 0.92 -11.23 -1.33
C LEU A 19 0.67 -12.60 -1.97
N VAL A 20 0.65 -12.67 -3.29
CA VAL A 20 0.52 -13.95 -4.02
C VAL A 20 1.69 -14.87 -3.68
N ALA A 21 2.90 -14.34 -3.55
CA ALA A 21 4.08 -15.13 -3.18
C ALA A 21 3.91 -15.76 -1.78
N VAL A 22 3.29 -15.04 -0.84
CA VAL A 22 2.98 -15.59 0.48
C VAL A 22 2.04 -16.79 0.36
N GLU A 23 0.97 -16.65 -0.44
CA GLU A 23 -0.02 -17.71 -0.64
C GLU A 23 0.61 -18.97 -1.23
N HIS A 24 1.48 -18.80 -2.24
CA HIS A 24 2.18 -19.93 -2.86
C HIS A 24 3.09 -20.65 -1.84
N ALA A 25 3.83 -19.89 -1.04
CA ALA A 25 4.72 -20.46 -0.02
C ALA A 25 3.94 -21.26 1.02
N LEU A 26 2.79 -20.74 1.46
CA LEU A 26 1.93 -21.44 2.42
C LEU A 26 1.35 -22.72 1.83
N ALA A 27 0.92 -22.68 0.57
CA ALA A 27 0.39 -23.86 -0.12
C ALA A 27 1.44 -24.97 -0.19
N ASP A 28 2.71 -24.62 -0.30
CA ASP A 28 3.84 -25.55 -0.36
C ASP A 28 4.38 -25.91 1.04
N GLY A 29 3.77 -25.41 2.11
CA GLY A 29 4.21 -25.67 3.48
C GLY A 29 5.51 -25.01 3.88
N LYS A 30 5.93 -23.98 3.13
CA LYS A 30 7.21 -23.28 3.33
C LYS A 30 7.00 -22.05 4.21
N TRP A 31 6.88 -22.27 5.52
CA TRP A 31 6.56 -21.21 6.47
C TRP A 31 7.61 -20.09 6.51
N GLU A 32 8.89 -20.44 6.45
CA GLU A 32 9.95 -19.42 6.49
C GLU A 32 9.92 -18.53 5.26
N PHE A 33 9.68 -19.11 4.08
CA PHE A 33 9.50 -18.35 2.86
C PHE A 33 8.26 -17.47 2.93
N ALA A 34 7.16 -18.00 3.48
CA ALA A 34 5.92 -17.23 3.64
C ALA A 34 6.15 -16.04 4.57
N GLN A 35 6.84 -16.24 5.69
CA GLN A 35 7.15 -15.17 6.63
C GLN A 35 8.04 -14.10 5.99
N ALA A 36 9.05 -14.49 5.23
CA ALA A 36 9.93 -13.54 4.53
C ALA A 36 9.19 -12.77 3.44
N ALA A 37 8.35 -13.44 2.66
CA ALA A 37 7.56 -12.78 1.63
C ALA A 37 6.54 -11.81 2.24
N PHE A 38 5.91 -12.19 3.34
CA PHE A 38 4.97 -11.33 4.03
C PHE A 38 5.67 -10.10 4.64
N ALA A 39 6.87 -10.26 5.19
CA ALA A 39 7.63 -9.12 5.69
C ALA A 39 7.89 -8.08 4.60
N ARG A 40 8.23 -8.52 3.39
CA ARG A 40 8.41 -7.63 2.24
C ARG A 40 7.10 -6.96 1.83
N PHE A 41 6.01 -7.72 1.81
CA PHE A 41 4.68 -7.19 1.53
C PHE A 41 4.28 -6.14 2.58
N HIS A 42 4.46 -6.45 3.85
CA HIS A 42 4.15 -5.56 4.97
C HIS A 42 4.92 -4.24 4.84
N ASP A 43 6.24 -4.33 4.62
CA ASP A 43 7.09 -3.15 4.49
C ASP A 43 6.68 -2.32 3.26
N GLY A 44 6.40 -2.98 2.14
CA GLY A 44 5.96 -2.30 0.92
C GLY A 44 4.64 -1.54 1.14
N MET A 45 3.69 -2.16 1.84
CA MET A 45 2.43 -1.51 2.17
C MET A 45 2.63 -0.29 3.07
N LEU A 46 3.49 -0.41 4.09
CA LEU A 46 3.75 0.71 5.00
C LEU A 46 4.45 1.87 4.29
N HIS A 47 5.39 1.59 3.40
CA HIS A 47 6.04 2.63 2.60
C HIS A 47 5.05 3.31 1.67
N HIS A 48 4.15 2.55 1.06
CA HIS A 48 3.10 3.10 0.21
C HIS A 48 2.18 4.03 1.01
N PHE A 49 1.70 3.57 2.17
CA PHE A 49 0.87 4.41 3.05
C PHE A 49 1.62 5.67 3.49
N SER A 50 2.89 5.54 3.85
CA SER A 50 3.70 6.66 4.28
C SER A 50 3.89 7.70 3.17
N ALA A 51 4.14 7.24 1.94
CA ALA A 51 4.27 8.13 0.79
C ALA A 51 2.99 8.94 0.58
N GLU A 52 1.84 8.31 0.70
CA GLU A 52 0.57 8.99 0.55
C GLU A 52 0.29 9.94 1.71
N GLU A 53 0.46 9.49 2.94
CA GLU A 53 0.10 10.26 4.13
C GLU A 53 1.05 11.42 4.38
N SER A 54 2.32 11.28 4.03
CA SER A 54 3.35 12.30 4.31
C SER A 54 3.58 13.25 3.15
N LEU A 55 3.35 12.82 1.91
CA LEU A 55 3.69 13.60 0.71
C LEU A 55 2.45 13.95 -0.12
N LEU A 56 1.69 12.95 -0.54
CA LEU A 56 0.60 13.15 -1.50
C LEU A 56 -0.63 13.81 -0.88
N PHE A 57 -1.14 13.24 0.20
CA PHE A 57 -2.39 13.71 0.81
C PHE A 57 -2.27 15.15 1.34
N PRO A 58 -1.18 15.53 2.06
CA PRO A 58 -1.05 16.91 2.51
C PRO A 58 -1.00 17.90 1.36
N LEU A 59 -0.33 17.56 0.27
CA LEU A 59 -0.24 18.44 -0.89
C LEU A 59 -1.59 18.59 -1.58
N PHE A 60 -2.34 17.49 -1.73
CA PHE A 60 -3.71 17.52 -2.26
C PHE A 60 -4.61 18.40 -1.39
N GLU A 61 -4.55 18.21 -0.07
CA GLU A 61 -5.37 18.97 0.88
C GLU A 61 -5.06 20.47 0.82
N GLN A 62 -3.78 20.82 0.72
CA GLN A 62 -3.35 22.22 0.59
C GLN A 62 -3.80 22.84 -0.74
N SER A 63 -3.65 22.09 -1.83
CA SER A 63 -3.92 22.60 -3.18
C SER A 63 -5.42 22.74 -3.47
N THR A 64 -6.25 21.89 -2.86
CA THR A 64 -7.70 21.87 -3.11
C THR A 64 -8.51 22.50 -1.98
N GLY A 65 -7.95 22.60 -0.78
CA GLY A 65 -8.69 22.99 0.43
C GLY A 65 -9.61 21.90 0.96
N ILE A 66 -9.57 20.69 0.38
CA ILE A 66 -10.44 19.58 0.78
C ILE A 66 -9.72 18.73 1.82
N HIS A 67 -10.10 18.88 3.09
CA HIS A 67 -9.53 18.13 4.22
C HIS A 67 -10.44 17.02 4.72
N ARG A 68 -11.75 17.12 4.43
CA ARG A 68 -12.77 16.13 4.83
C ARG A 68 -13.39 15.52 3.59
N GLY A 69 -12.65 14.63 2.94
CA GLY A 69 -13.07 14.01 1.70
C GLY A 69 -12.27 12.75 1.43
N PRO A 70 -11.82 12.57 0.18
CA PRO A 70 -11.15 11.30 -0.20
C PRO A 70 -9.92 10.99 0.64
N THR A 71 -9.10 11.97 0.98
CA THR A 71 -7.88 11.71 1.77
C THR A 71 -8.21 11.28 3.20
N GLN A 72 -9.25 11.84 3.81
CA GLN A 72 -9.68 11.42 5.15
C GLN A 72 -10.13 9.96 5.15
N VAL A 73 -10.91 9.56 4.13
CA VAL A 73 -11.35 8.17 3.98
C VAL A 73 -10.16 7.24 3.81
N MET A 74 -9.19 7.62 2.96
CA MET A 74 -8.00 6.80 2.71
C MET A 74 -7.17 6.64 3.98
N ARG A 75 -6.98 7.72 4.75
CA ARG A 75 -6.25 7.64 6.03
C ARG A 75 -6.92 6.68 7.01
N ALA A 76 -8.23 6.70 7.10
CA ALA A 76 -8.99 5.81 7.97
C ALA A 76 -8.87 4.35 7.52
N GLU A 77 -8.92 4.11 6.22
CA GLU A 77 -8.74 2.77 5.66
C GLU A 77 -7.31 2.26 5.87
N HIS A 78 -6.30 3.13 5.75
CA HIS A 78 -4.91 2.77 6.08
C HIS A 78 -4.80 2.28 7.53
N ALA A 79 -5.45 2.95 8.48
CA ALA A 79 -5.40 2.54 9.89
C ALA A 79 -5.99 1.14 10.08
N GLN A 80 -7.09 0.84 9.41
CA GLN A 80 -7.71 -0.49 9.46
C GLN A 80 -6.82 -1.55 8.80
N MET A 81 -6.24 -1.23 7.65
CA MET A 81 -5.33 -2.16 6.97
C MET A 81 -4.07 -2.44 7.78
N ARG A 82 -3.53 -1.43 8.48
CA ARG A 82 -2.39 -1.64 9.39
C ARG A 82 -2.70 -2.66 10.48
N GLN A 83 -3.89 -2.62 11.04
CA GLN A 83 -4.32 -3.60 12.05
C GLN A 83 -4.39 -5.01 11.45
N LEU A 84 -4.92 -5.14 10.25
CA LEU A 84 -5.00 -6.43 9.56
C LEU A 84 -3.61 -6.96 9.19
N LEU A 85 -2.70 -6.08 8.76
CA LEU A 85 -1.31 -6.44 8.49
C LEU A 85 -0.63 -7.00 9.73
N ASP A 86 -0.80 -6.35 10.87
CA ASP A 86 -0.22 -6.79 12.14
C ASP A 86 -0.80 -8.13 12.58
N ALA A 87 -2.12 -8.31 12.45
CA ALA A 87 -2.78 -9.55 12.80
C ALA A 87 -2.31 -10.72 11.92
N ALA A 88 -2.18 -10.48 10.60
CA ALA A 88 -1.67 -11.49 9.68
C ALA A 88 -0.22 -11.86 9.98
N ALA A 89 0.62 -10.87 10.30
CA ALA A 89 2.01 -11.10 10.69
C ALA A 89 2.10 -11.98 11.94
N ALA A 90 1.28 -11.69 12.94
CA ALA A 90 1.24 -12.47 14.18
C ALA A 90 0.81 -13.91 13.93
N ALA A 91 -0.18 -14.11 13.06
CA ALA A 91 -0.64 -15.45 12.68
C ALA A 91 0.46 -16.26 11.99
N LEU A 92 1.24 -15.63 11.12
CA LEU A 92 2.36 -16.30 10.45
C LEU A 92 3.46 -16.67 11.45
N THR A 93 3.77 -15.80 12.40
CA THR A 93 4.75 -16.09 13.45
C THR A 93 4.30 -17.27 14.30
N ALA A 94 3.01 -17.36 14.59
CA ALA A 94 2.41 -18.47 15.35
C ALA A 94 2.20 -19.73 14.50
N ARG A 95 2.43 -19.64 13.19
CA ARG A 95 2.16 -20.71 12.20
C ARG A 95 0.71 -21.19 12.27
N ASP A 96 -0.22 -20.26 12.46
CA ASP A 96 -1.65 -20.51 12.48
C ASP A 96 -2.23 -20.19 11.08
N ALA A 97 -2.35 -21.20 10.25
CA ALA A 97 -2.77 -21.06 8.86
C ALA A 97 -4.20 -20.51 8.74
N ASP A 98 -5.10 -20.96 9.61
CA ASP A 98 -6.51 -20.53 9.57
C ASP A 98 -6.66 -19.08 9.98
N ASP A 99 -5.95 -18.65 11.03
CA ASP A 99 -5.97 -17.26 11.49
C ASP A 99 -5.35 -16.34 10.43
N TYR A 100 -4.23 -16.77 9.84
CA TYR A 100 -3.64 -16.01 8.74
C TYR A 100 -4.63 -15.87 7.58
N ALA A 101 -5.25 -16.98 7.15
CA ALA A 101 -6.16 -16.98 6.01
C ALA A 101 -7.34 -16.01 6.22
N GLY A 102 -7.92 -15.99 7.41
CA GLY A 102 -9.02 -15.08 7.73
C GLY A 102 -8.61 -13.62 7.68
N ASN A 103 -7.47 -13.28 8.29
CA ASN A 103 -6.97 -11.90 8.29
C ASN A 103 -6.54 -11.46 6.90
N ALA A 104 -5.87 -12.34 6.15
CA ALA A 104 -5.39 -12.03 4.80
C ALA A 104 -6.55 -11.84 3.82
N GLU A 105 -7.61 -12.64 3.92
CA GLU A 105 -8.80 -12.47 3.08
C GLU A 105 -9.47 -11.13 3.33
N THR A 106 -9.67 -10.76 4.60
CA THR A 106 -10.25 -9.48 4.96
C THR A 106 -9.39 -8.33 4.44
N LEU A 107 -8.07 -8.43 4.63
CA LEU A 107 -7.12 -7.45 4.13
C LEU A 107 -7.19 -7.31 2.62
N LEU A 108 -7.22 -8.42 1.89
CA LEU A 108 -7.27 -8.40 0.43
C LEU A 108 -8.53 -7.71 -0.10
N ILE A 109 -9.69 -8.04 0.48
CA ILE A 109 -10.95 -7.40 0.10
C ILE A 109 -10.88 -5.89 0.34
N MET A 110 -10.35 -5.50 1.49
CA MET A 110 -10.22 -4.09 1.84
C MET A 110 -9.24 -3.37 0.91
N MET A 111 -8.10 -4.00 0.61
CA MET A 111 -7.11 -3.46 -0.34
C MET A 111 -7.73 -3.22 -1.72
N GLN A 112 -8.49 -4.19 -2.23
CA GLN A 112 -9.11 -4.07 -3.54
C GLN A 112 -10.09 -2.91 -3.61
N GLN A 113 -10.95 -2.77 -2.61
CA GLN A 113 -11.91 -1.65 -2.54
C GLN A 113 -11.20 -0.31 -2.38
N HIS A 114 -10.18 -0.27 -1.53
CA HIS A 114 -9.37 0.92 -1.29
C HIS A 114 -8.64 1.35 -2.57
N ASN A 115 -7.97 0.40 -3.23
CA ASN A 115 -7.19 0.68 -4.44
C ASN A 115 -8.07 1.18 -5.59
N VAL A 116 -9.28 0.63 -5.75
CA VAL A 116 -10.23 1.09 -6.77
C VAL A 116 -10.59 2.56 -6.55
N LYS A 117 -10.83 2.97 -5.32
CA LYS A 117 -11.14 4.38 -5.00
C LYS A 117 -9.96 5.30 -5.31
N GLU A 118 -8.75 4.86 -4.98
CA GLU A 118 -7.55 5.64 -5.29
C GLU A 118 -7.32 5.75 -6.80
N GLU A 119 -7.33 4.62 -7.49
CA GLU A 119 -6.98 4.58 -8.92
C GLU A 119 -8.02 5.25 -9.80
N ASN A 120 -9.28 5.18 -9.44
CA ASN A 120 -10.37 5.73 -10.26
C ASN A 120 -10.82 7.12 -9.85
N VAL A 121 -10.53 7.57 -8.63
CA VAL A 121 -11.01 8.86 -8.12
C VAL A 121 -9.87 9.73 -7.61
N LEU A 122 -9.18 9.30 -6.54
CA LEU A 122 -8.22 10.18 -5.86
C LEU A 122 -6.98 10.46 -6.69
N TYR A 123 -6.36 9.44 -7.25
CA TYR A 123 -5.15 9.65 -8.07
C TYR A 123 -5.41 10.52 -9.30
N PRO A 124 -6.50 10.31 -10.07
CA PRO A 124 -6.84 11.23 -11.15
C PRO A 124 -7.07 12.67 -10.68
N MET A 125 -7.69 12.86 -9.52
CA MET A 125 -7.84 14.20 -8.93
C MET A 125 -6.46 14.81 -8.60
N CYS A 126 -5.56 14.01 -8.07
CA CYS A 126 -4.19 14.44 -7.79
C CYS A 126 -3.47 14.84 -9.09
N ASP A 127 -3.58 14.02 -10.13
CA ASP A 127 -2.98 14.33 -11.43
C ASP A 127 -3.48 15.67 -11.98
N GLN A 128 -4.77 15.95 -11.81
CA GLN A 128 -5.38 17.18 -12.28
C GLN A 128 -4.95 18.39 -11.45
N HIS A 129 -5.01 18.28 -10.13
CA HIS A 129 -4.79 19.42 -9.22
C HIS A 129 -3.32 19.65 -8.89
N LEU A 130 -2.46 18.65 -9.05
CA LEU A 130 -1.05 18.72 -8.65
C LEU A 130 -0.09 18.72 -9.85
N ALA A 131 -0.60 19.01 -11.05
CA ALA A 131 0.22 18.98 -12.28
C ALA A 131 1.46 19.86 -12.17
N ALA A 132 1.33 21.05 -11.57
CA ALA A 132 2.44 21.97 -11.40
C ALA A 132 3.49 21.48 -10.39
N GLN A 133 3.10 20.68 -9.43
CA GLN A 133 3.97 20.13 -8.39
C GLN A 133 4.62 18.80 -8.76
N MET A 134 4.22 18.18 -9.86
CA MET A 134 4.70 16.85 -10.26
C MET A 134 6.22 16.74 -10.37
N PRO A 135 6.94 17.74 -10.96
CA PRO A 135 8.40 17.63 -11.06
C PRO A 135 9.12 17.50 -9.71
N MET A 136 8.54 18.04 -8.64
CA MET A 136 9.08 17.91 -7.29
C MET A 136 8.52 16.69 -6.54
N LEU A 137 7.23 16.43 -6.71
CA LEU A 137 6.52 15.39 -5.97
C LEU A 137 6.92 13.98 -6.41
N LEU A 138 7.00 13.74 -7.70
CA LEU A 138 7.24 12.39 -8.23
C LEU A 138 8.59 11.81 -7.77
N PRO A 139 9.72 12.56 -7.82
CA PRO A 139 10.97 12.03 -7.27
C PRO A 139 10.90 11.71 -5.77
N ASP A 140 10.18 12.50 -4.98
CA ASP A 140 10.02 12.26 -3.55
C ASP A 140 9.22 10.99 -3.30
N LEU A 141 8.16 10.75 -4.07
CA LEU A 141 7.39 9.51 -3.99
C LEU A 141 8.25 8.31 -4.38
N GLN A 142 9.03 8.44 -5.45
CA GLN A 142 9.92 7.37 -5.91
C GLN A 142 10.94 7.02 -4.83
N GLN A 143 11.52 8.02 -4.17
CA GLN A 143 12.50 7.82 -3.11
C GLN A 143 11.87 7.11 -1.90
N GLU A 144 10.67 7.52 -1.49
CA GLU A 144 9.97 6.90 -0.35
C GLU A 144 9.68 5.42 -0.61
N LEU A 145 9.21 5.10 -1.81
CA LEU A 145 8.90 3.71 -2.16
C LEU A 145 10.16 2.87 -2.39
N ALA A 146 11.24 3.48 -2.87
CA ALA A 146 12.50 2.79 -3.12
C ALA A 146 13.29 2.50 -1.83
N ALA A 147 13.01 3.20 -0.73
CA ALA A 147 13.70 3.01 0.54
C ALA A 147 13.62 1.55 1.02
N ASP A 148 12.49 0.88 0.76
CA ASP A 148 12.28 -0.53 1.08
C ASP A 148 13.18 -1.44 0.24
N ARG A 149 13.46 -1.06 -0.99
CA ARG A 149 14.24 -1.87 -1.93
C ARG A 149 15.75 -1.77 -1.70
N GLU A 150 16.20 -0.68 -1.11
CA GLU A 150 17.62 -0.46 -0.82
C GLU A 150 18.11 -1.28 0.37
N VAL A 151 17.22 -1.66 1.26
CA VAL A 151 17.53 -2.44 2.47
C VAL A 151 17.50 -3.94 2.21
N ALA A 152 16.87 -4.39 1.12
CA ALA A 152 16.83 -5.80 0.76
C ALA A 152 18.19 -6.25 0.21
N PRO A 153 18.82 -7.27 0.77
CA PRO A 153 20.07 -7.83 0.24
C PRO A 153 19.86 -8.49 -1.11
#